data_a701c53289f2f863f7c469259ed9815b
#
_entry.id   a701c53289f2f863f7c469259ed9815b
#
_cell.length_a   1.000
_cell.length_b   1.000
_cell.length_c   1.000
_cell.angle_alpha   90.00
_cell.angle_beta   90.00
_cell.angle_gamma   90.00
#
_symmetry.space_group_name_H-M   'P 1'
#
loop_
_entity.id
_entity.type
_entity.pdbx_description
1 polymer ?
#
loop_
_entity_poly.entity_id
_entity_poly.type
_entity_poly.pdbx_seq_one_letter_code
_entity_poly.pdbx_strand_id
1 'polypeptide(L)'
;MTESVPEKSSQRGVSARSVSAIPLYGWVDVLKRTWAQIQNDNVFLISAGVGFYFLLALAPALTAFSAIATLLLPPEAMRDLLEELARILPESTTALLTSQLDTVLRDRQQETALSIKVATGLLLSFWAAAAAVRAMMTAVTVAYRETEQRSFWQFHLTALALTIAAIVIGIFAIVAFVLIPLALTFLPLSGSNEILIRLIRWPVIIGAVMIGLSVTYRFGPSRRQAKTRWVTTGALAASVLWLGGSLLFTTYVERLADYEAVHGALSSIVVLLLWFWFSAVVAILGAEFNAELEHQTSVDTTIGKDRPMGQRGAYVADHVAQK
;
A
#
# COMPACT_ATOMS: atom_id res chain seq x y z
N MET A 1 -45.48 9.53 6.35
CA MET A 1 -45.47 8.16 6.87
C MET A 1 -43.99 7.77 7.07
N THR A 2 -43.51 7.86 8.30
CA THR A 2 -42.18 7.40 8.69
C THR A 2 -42.27 5.90 8.93
N GLU A 3 -41.86 5.10 7.95
CA GLU A 3 -41.71 3.67 8.13
C GLU A 3 -40.71 3.43 9.28
N SER A 4 -41.19 2.87 10.38
CA SER A 4 -40.37 2.48 11.51
C SER A 4 -39.42 1.37 11.04
N VAL A 5 -38.13 1.70 10.96
CA VAL A 5 -37.06 0.72 10.72
C VAL A 5 -37.22 -0.42 11.74
N PRO A 6 -37.34 -1.69 11.33
CA PRO A 6 -37.53 -2.78 12.26
C PRO A 6 -36.42 -2.79 13.33
N GLU A 7 -36.79 -2.95 14.58
CA GLU A 7 -35.88 -2.90 15.75
C GLU A 7 -34.60 -3.75 15.59
N LYS A 8 -34.71 -4.90 14.90
CA LYS A 8 -33.57 -5.76 14.52
C LYS A 8 -32.58 -5.11 13.56
N SER A 9 -33.00 -4.17 12.70
CA SER A 9 -32.11 -3.47 11.77
C SER A 9 -31.32 -2.35 12.46
N SER A 10 -31.92 -1.71 13.45
CA SER A 10 -31.24 -0.74 14.33
C SER A 10 -30.12 -1.39 15.14
N GLN A 11 -30.34 -2.60 15.66
CA GLN A 11 -29.35 -3.35 16.43
C GLN A 11 -28.12 -3.81 15.62
N ARG A 12 -28.16 -3.74 14.29
CA ARG A 12 -27.07 -4.11 13.37
C ARG A 12 -26.36 -2.93 12.74
N GLY A 13 -26.78 -1.69 13.05
CA GLY A 13 -26.10 -0.49 12.57
C GLY A 13 -26.47 -0.05 11.15
N VAL A 14 -27.64 -0.48 10.62
CA VAL A 14 -28.13 -0.08 9.29
C VAL A 14 -28.32 1.43 9.18
N SER A 15 -28.57 2.13 10.28
CA SER A 15 -28.68 3.60 10.33
C SER A 15 -27.42 4.31 10.82
N ALA A 16 -26.29 3.59 10.92
CA ALA A 16 -25.03 4.15 11.42
C ALA A 16 -24.50 5.25 10.51
N ARG A 17 -24.27 6.44 11.07
CA ARG A 17 -23.70 7.59 10.36
C ARG A 17 -22.16 7.63 10.38
N SER A 18 -21.53 6.77 11.16
CA SER A 18 -20.09 6.61 11.27
C SER A 18 -19.76 5.17 11.61
N VAL A 19 -18.52 4.76 11.32
CA VAL A 19 -18.04 3.41 11.63
C VAL A 19 -18.12 3.10 13.13
N SER A 20 -17.83 4.09 13.99
CA SER A 20 -17.92 3.96 15.44
C SER A 20 -19.36 3.77 15.98
N ALA A 21 -20.37 4.11 15.19
CA ALA A 21 -21.78 3.91 15.55
C ALA A 21 -22.31 2.52 15.16
N ILE A 22 -21.50 1.66 14.54
CA ILE A 22 -21.86 0.28 14.23
C ILE A 22 -21.79 -0.55 15.52
N PRO A 23 -22.88 -1.20 15.95
CA PRO A 23 -22.87 -2.04 17.14
C PRO A 23 -22.13 -3.36 16.91
N LEU A 24 -21.80 -4.06 17.99
CA LEU A 24 -20.97 -5.28 17.93
C LEU A 24 -21.53 -6.36 16.98
N TYR A 25 -22.83 -6.56 16.95
CA TYR A 25 -23.47 -7.49 16.01
C TYR A 25 -23.26 -7.08 14.54
N GLY A 26 -23.28 -5.78 14.24
CA GLY A 26 -22.96 -5.26 12.93
C GLY A 26 -21.51 -5.53 12.51
N TRP A 27 -20.56 -5.40 13.45
CA TRP A 27 -19.16 -5.76 13.22
C TRP A 27 -18.96 -7.23 12.89
N VAL A 28 -19.67 -8.13 13.61
CA VAL A 28 -19.62 -9.58 13.30
C VAL A 28 -20.15 -9.85 11.90
N ASP A 29 -21.25 -9.20 11.51
CA ASP A 29 -21.81 -9.33 10.17
C ASP A 29 -20.84 -8.82 9.09
N VAL A 30 -20.21 -7.67 9.30
CA VAL A 30 -19.16 -7.11 8.40
C VAL A 30 -18.01 -8.12 8.25
N LEU A 31 -17.45 -8.62 9.34
CA LEU A 31 -16.32 -9.56 9.28
C LEU A 31 -16.68 -10.86 8.56
N LYS A 32 -17.87 -11.41 8.79
CA LYS A 32 -18.33 -12.62 8.09
C LYS A 32 -18.47 -12.40 6.59
N ARG A 33 -19.04 -11.25 6.18
CA ARG A 33 -19.19 -10.91 4.76
C ARG A 33 -17.84 -10.62 4.11
N THR A 34 -16.95 -9.90 4.80
CA THR A 34 -15.57 -9.70 4.32
C THR A 34 -14.89 -11.03 4.02
N TRP A 35 -15.00 -11.99 4.96
CA TRP A 35 -14.43 -13.33 4.76
C TRP A 35 -15.05 -14.07 3.56
N ALA A 36 -16.37 -14.01 3.41
CA ALA A 36 -17.05 -14.62 2.26
C ALA A 36 -16.64 -13.94 0.94
N GLN A 37 -16.48 -12.60 0.95
CA GLN A 37 -16.13 -11.84 -0.24
C GLN A 37 -14.68 -12.10 -0.70
N ILE A 38 -13.75 -12.31 0.23
CA ILE A 38 -12.38 -12.75 -0.09
C ILE A 38 -12.37 -13.99 -0.98
N GLN A 39 -13.28 -14.94 -0.70
CA GLN A 39 -13.40 -16.19 -1.49
C GLN A 39 -14.09 -15.92 -2.83
N ASN A 40 -15.18 -15.15 -2.83
CA ASN A 40 -15.95 -14.86 -4.02
C ASN A 40 -15.16 -14.08 -5.07
N ASP A 41 -14.38 -13.11 -4.63
CA ASP A 41 -13.57 -12.24 -5.50
C ASP A 41 -12.19 -12.82 -5.80
N ASN A 42 -11.91 -14.04 -5.34
CA ASN A 42 -10.62 -14.70 -5.56
C ASN A 42 -9.42 -13.81 -5.16
N VAL A 43 -9.50 -13.15 -4.01
CA VAL A 43 -8.52 -12.15 -3.55
C VAL A 43 -7.09 -12.67 -3.62
N PHE A 44 -6.86 -13.93 -3.21
CA PHE A 44 -5.52 -14.54 -3.25
C PHE A 44 -4.95 -14.65 -4.67
N LEU A 45 -5.80 -14.97 -5.67
CA LEU A 45 -5.40 -15.07 -7.07
C LEU A 45 -5.14 -13.69 -7.68
N ILE A 46 -6.02 -12.72 -7.43
CA ILE A 46 -5.84 -11.33 -7.88
C ILE A 46 -4.56 -10.73 -7.27
N SER A 47 -4.33 -10.99 -5.98
CA SER A 47 -3.11 -10.54 -5.28
C SER A 47 -1.84 -11.11 -5.88
N ALA A 48 -1.86 -12.33 -6.43
CA ALA A 48 -0.71 -12.90 -7.12
C ALA A 48 -0.36 -12.12 -8.39
N GLY A 49 -1.37 -11.70 -9.16
CA GLY A 49 -1.19 -10.82 -10.31
C GLY A 49 -0.63 -9.44 -9.92
N VAL A 50 -1.16 -8.84 -8.86
CA VAL A 50 -0.65 -7.56 -8.33
C VAL A 50 0.79 -7.72 -7.85
N GLY A 51 1.10 -8.77 -7.09
CA GLY A 51 2.45 -9.08 -6.60
C GLY A 51 3.46 -9.27 -7.73
N PHE A 52 3.05 -9.93 -8.81
CA PHE A 52 3.85 -10.07 -10.02
C PHE A 52 4.22 -8.71 -10.64
N TYR A 53 3.27 -7.79 -10.78
CA TYR A 53 3.55 -6.45 -11.31
C TYR A 53 4.44 -5.62 -10.38
N PHE A 54 4.32 -5.77 -9.06
CA PHE A 54 5.24 -5.16 -8.10
C PHE A 54 6.67 -5.71 -8.26
N LEU A 55 6.82 -7.01 -8.40
CA LEU A 55 8.12 -7.63 -8.65
C LEU A 55 8.73 -7.13 -9.98
N LEU A 56 7.93 -7.06 -11.04
CA LEU A 56 8.35 -6.55 -12.34
C LEU A 56 8.81 -5.09 -12.27
N ALA A 57 8.15 -4.27 -11.44
CA ALA A 57 8.51 -2.88 -11.23
C ALA A 57 9.79 -2.68 -10.39
N LEU A 58 10.21 -3.68 -9.62
CA LEU A 58 11.30 -3.55 -8.66
C LEU A 58 12.64 -3.24 -9.34
N ALA A 59 13.04 -3.99 -10.35
CA ALA A 59 14.33 -3.81 -11.01
C ALA A 59 14.46 -2.42 -11.68
N PRO A 60 13.48 -1.95 -12.47
CA PRO A 60 13.49 -0.59 -12.97
C PRO A 60 13.46 0.47 -11.86
N ALA A 61 12.70 0.24 -10.77
CA ALA A 61 12.62 1.17 -9.64
C ALA A 61 13.97 1.33 -8.91
N LEU A 62 14.70 0.22 -8.70
CA LEU A 62 16.04 0.24 -8.14
C LEU A 62 17.03 1.00 -9.05
N THR A 63 16.94 0.80 -10.36
CA THR A 63 17.76 1.53 -11.33
C THR A 63 17.49 3.03 -11.29
N ALA A 64 16.21 3.43 -11.24
CA ALA A 64 15.82 4.83 -11.13
C ALA A 64 16.28 5.45 -9.81
N PHE A 65 16.10 4.74 -8.70
CA PHE A 65 16.54 5.18 -7.38
C PHE A 65 18.06 5.40 -7.36
N SER A 66 18.84 4.42 -7.83
CA SER A 66 20.30 4.51 -7.91
C SER A 66 20.76 5.69 -8.78
N ALA A 67 20.11 5.92 -9.94
CA ALA A 67 20.41 7.03 -10.81
C ALA A 67 20.13 8.39 -10.16
N ILE A 68 18.97 8.56 -9.50
CA ILE A 68 18.61 9.79 -8.78
C ILE A 68 19.56 10.02 -7.62
N ALA A 69 19.84 8.98 -6.84
CA ALA A 69 20.71 9.07 -5.71
C ALA A 69 22.14 9.50 -6.08
N THR A 70 22.69 8.97 -7.17
CA THR A 70 24.01 9.39 -7.69
C THR A 70 24.05 10.82 -8.26
N LEU A 71 22.91 11.37 -8.68
CA LEU A 71 22.83 12.77 -9.10
C LEU A 71 22.78 13.74 -7.90
N LEU A 72 22.14 13.31 -6.80
CA LEU A 72 21.88 14.18 -5.64
C LEU A 72 22.91 14.04 -4.54
N LEU A 73 23.58 12.90 -4.40
CA LEU A 73 24.48 12.60 -3.30
C LEU A 73 25.94 12.41 -3.80
N PRO A 74 26.94 12.91 -3.05
CA PRO A 74 28.31 12.55 -3.29
C PRO A 74 28.54 11.06 -3.01
N PRO A 75 29.55 10.42 -3.66
CA PRO A 75 29.81 8.99 -3.50
C PRO A 75 30.01 8.52 -2.06
N GLU A 76 30.60 9.37 -1.22
CA GLU A 76 30.82 9.09 0.21
C GLU A 76 29.48 8.98 0.97
N ALA A 77 28.61 9.98 0.81
CA ALA A 77 27.30 9.97 1.45
C ALA A 77 26.42 8.82 0.98
N MET A 78 26.62 8.35 -0.26
CA MET A 78 25.94 7.17 -0.79
C MET A 78 26.38 5.89 -0.09
N ARG A 79 27.68 5.74 0.16
CA ARG A 79 28.23 4.57 0.89
C ARG A 79 27.73 4.55 2.32
N ASP A 80 27.76 5.70 3.00
CA ASP A 80 27.26 5.83 4.37
C ASP A 80 25.77 5.48 4.46
N LEU A 81 24.97 5.93 3.48
CA LEU A 81 23.54 5.59 3.39
C LEU A 81 23.33 4.07 3.18
N LEU A 82 24.13 3.44 2.31
CA LEU A 82 24.05 2.00 2.07
C LEU A 82 24.46 1.19 3.31
N GLU A 83 25.49 1.60 4.03
CA GLU A 83 25.89 0.98 5.29
C GLU A 83 24.80 1.07 6.36
N GLU A 84 24.11 2.21 6.44
CA GLU A 84 22.98 2.37 7.36
C GLU A 84 21.78 1.52 6.93
N LEU A 85 21.48 1.47 5.63
CA LEU A 85 20.42 0.62 5.08
C LEU A 85 20.74 -0.88 5.25
N ALA A 86 22.02 -1.28 5.15
CA ALA A 86 22.46 -2.64 5.35
C ALA A 86 22.18 -3.18 6.77
N ARG A 87 22.08 -2.27 7.75
CA ARG A 87 21.72 -2.65 9.13
C ARG A 87 20.23 -2.97 9.30
N ILE A 88 19.41 -2.58 8.34
CA ILE A 88 17.94 -2.65 8.43
C ILE A 88 17.37 -3.62 7.40
N LEU A 89 18.01 -3.71 6.22
CA LEU A 89 17.56 -4.51 5.09
C LEU A 89 18.17 -5.92 5.14
N PRO A 90 17.48 -6.93 4.59
CA PRO A 90 18.04 -8.25 4.36
C PRO A 90 19.29 -8.18 3.49
N GLU A 91 20.25 -9.07 3.74
CA GLU A 91 21.55 -9.11 3.04
C GLU A 91 21.40 -9.22 1.52
N SER A 92 20.42 -9.97 1.04
CA SER A 92 20.08 -10.09 -0.39
C SER A 92 19.66 -8.75 -1.02
N THR A 93 18.91 -7.94 -0.29
CA THR A 93 18.47 -6.62 -0.76
C THR A 93 19.65 -5.63 -0.77
N THR A 94 20.48 -5.68 0.25
CA THR A 94 21.68 -4.84 0.34
C THR A 94 22.67 -5.17 -0.77
N ALA A 95 22.87 -6.45 -1.07
CA ALA A 95 23.71 -6.91 -2.16
C ALA A 95 23.22 -6.40 -3.52
N LEU A 96 21.89 -6.42 -3.76
CA LEU A 96 21.28 -5.85 -4.97
C LEU A 96 21.52 -4.33 -5.07
N LEU A 97 21.32 -3.60 -3.99
CA LEU A 97 21.54 -2.15 -3.95
C LEU A 97 23.00 -1.80 -4.20
N THR A 98 23.92 -2.51 -3.58
CA THR A 98 25.37 -2.32 -3.75
C THR A 98 25.81 -2.61 -5.19
N SER A 99 25.33 -3.71 -5.78
CA SER A 99 25.65 -4.07 -7.16
C SER A 99 25.11 -3.05 -8.17
N GLN A 100 23.92 -2.48 -7.92
CA GLN A 100 23.34 -1.42 -8.73
C GLN A 100 24.15 -0.13 -8.60
N LEU A 101 24.56 0.25 -7.40
CA LEU A 101 25.39 1.42 -7.15
C LEU A 101 26.75 1.31 -7.86
N ASP A 102 27.43 0.17 -7.73
CA ASP A 102 28.70 -0.06 -8.41
C ASP A 102 28.59 0.06 -9.94
N THR A 103 27.49 -0.42 -10.50
CA THR A 103 27.19 -0.27 -11.93
C THR A 103 27.06 1.20 -12.32
N VAL A 104 26.31 1.97 -11.56
CA VAL A 104 26.09 3.41 -11.84
C VAL A 104 27.36 4.23 -11.61
N LEU A 105 28.16 3.92 -10.59
CA LEU A 105 29.43 4.61 -10.32
C LEU A 105 30.48 4.35 -11.41
N ARG A 106 30.52 3.14 -11.99
CA ARG A 106 31.39 2.81 -13.13
C ARG A 106 30.97 3.53 -14.40
N ASP A 107 29.69 3.70 -14.65
CA ASP A 107 29.15 4.38 -15.83
C ASP A 107 29.33 5.92 -15.79
N ARG A 108 29.67 6.54 -14.64
CA ARG A 108 29.93 7.99 -14.52
C ARG A 108 31.07 8.51 -15.41
N GLN A 109 31.94 7.64 -15.88
CA GLN A 109 33.05 8.04 -16.76
C GLN A 109 32.61 8.27 -18.24
N GLN A 110 31.35 8.02 -18.60
CA GLN A 110 30.79 8.21 -19.95
C GLN A 110 29.55 9.12 -19.91
N GLU A 111 29.76 10.44 -19.80
CA GLU A 111 28.68 11.43 -19.54
C GLU A 111 27.46 11.38 -20.49
N THR A 112 27.67 11.15 -21.79
CA THR A 112 26.56 11.20 -22.77
C THR A 112 25.74 9.90 -22.81
N ALA A 113 26.40 8.75 -22.68
CA ALA A 113 25.73 7.44 -22.63
C ALA A 113 24.96 7.27 -21.31
N LEU A 114 25.44 7.87 -20.23
CA LEU A 114 24.78 7.88 -18.94
C LEU A 114 23.41 8.59 -19.00
N SER A 115 23.33 9.75 -19.66
CA SER A 115 22.08 10.54 -19.76
C SER A 115 20.96 9.77 -20.47
N ILE A 116 21.27 9.06 -21.55
CA ILE A 116 20.27 8.26 -22.30
C ILE A 116 19.85 7.02 -21.50
N LYS A 117 20.81 6.29 -20.91
CA LYS A 117 20.52 5.13 -20.05
C LYS A 117 19.67 5.50 -18.85
N VAL A 118 19.98 6.61 -18.18
CA VAL A 118 19.21 7.13 -17.05
C VAL A 118 17.80 7.50 -17.49
N ALA A 119 17.65 8.25 -18.59
CA ALA A 119 16.34 8.65 -19.09
C ALA A 119 15.47 7.43 -19.46
N THR A 120 16.03 6.46 -20.18
CA THR A 120 15.30 5.23 -20.57
C THR A 120 14.97 4.37 -19.33
N GLY A 121 15.91 4.23 -18.38
CA GLY A 121 15.70 3.52 -17.12
C GLY A 121 14.57 4.14 -16.29
N LEU A 122 14.55 5.48 -16.17
CA LEU A 122 13.49 6.22 -15.49
C LEU A 122 12.12 6.03 -16.16
N LEU A 123 12.06 6.11 -17.49
CA LEU A 123 10.82 5.91 -18.25
C LEU A 123 10.28 4.47 -18.06
N LEU A 124 11.14 3.47 -18.16
CA LEU A 124 10.77 2.07 -17.96
C LEU A 124 10.32 1.82 -16.51
N SER A 125 11.02 2.39 -15.52
CA SER A 125 10.65 2.30 -14.10
C SER A 125 9.29 2.88 -13.84
N PHE A 126 9.06 4.06 -14.37
CA PHE A 126 7.79 4.75 -14.23
C PHE A 126 6.63 4.00 -14.90
N TRP A 127 6.86 3.46 -16.09
CA TRP A 127 5.89 2.62 -16.80
C TRP A 127 5.56 1.33 -16.05
N ALA A 128 6.57 0.66 -15.49
CA ALA A 128 6.42 -0.56 -14.70
C ALA A 128 5.70 -0.29 -13.37
N ALA A 129 6.06 0.81 -12.68
CA ALA A 129 5.36 1.24 -11.46
C ALA A 129 3.89 1.57 -11.75
N ALA A 130 3.62 2.28 -12.86
CA ALA A 130 2.24 2.55 -13.28
C ALA A 130 1.47 1.26 -13.63
N ALA A 131 2.13 0.20 -14.12
CA ALA A 131 1.49 -1.10 -14.35
C ALA A 131 1.08 -1.77 -13.02
N ALA A 132 1.93 -1.73 -12.00
CA ALA A 132 1.61 -2.24 -10.66
C ALA A 132 0.43 -1.46 -10.03
N VAL A 133 0.42 -0.13 -10.18
CA VAL A 133 -0.69 0.71 -9.70
C VAL A 133 -1.99 0.40 -10.45
N ARG A 134 -1.96 0.20 -11.79
CA ARG A 134 -3.16 -0.23 -12.55
C ARG A 134 -3.69 -1.57 -12.07
N ALA A 135 -2.82 -2.55 -11.81
CA ALA A 135 -3.23 -3.83 -11.26
C ALA A 135 -3.91 -3.67 -9.89
N MET A 136 -3.35 -2.82 -9.01
CA MET A 136 -3.96 -2.52 -7.72
C MET A 136 -5.30 -1.77 -7.87
N MET A 137 -5.41 -0.79 -8.80
CA MET A 137 -6.68 -0.10 -9.09
C MET A 137 -7.77 -1.09 -9.54
N THR A 138 -7.42 -2.04 -10.40
CA THR A 138 -8.35 -3.09 -10.84
C THR A 138 -8.78 -3.95 -9.66
N ALA A 139 -7.84 -4.39 -8.82
CA ALA A 139 -8.12 -5.19 -7.63
C ALA A 139 -9.06 -4.48 -6.64
N VAL A 140 -8.80 -3.20 -6.32
CA VAL A 140 -9.69 -2.46 -5.43
C VAL A 140 -11.04 -2.12 -6.07
N THR A 141 -11.12 -1.99 -7.41
CA THR A 141 -12.39 -1.83 -8.12
C THR A 141 -13.27 -3.07 -7.93
N VAL A 142 -12.69 -4.26 -8.03
CA VAL A 142 -13.38 -5.53 -7.74
C VAL A 142 -13.84 -5.59 -6.28
N ALA A 143 -12.96 -5.28 -5.32
CA ALA A 143 -13.26 -5.28 -3.89
C ALA A 143 -14.45 -4.37 -3.52
N TYR A 144 -14.63 -3.26 -4.22
CA TYR A 144 -15.80 -2.39 -4.06
C TYR A 144 -17.00 -2.79 -4.93
N ARG A 145 -16.96 -3.96 -5.57
CA ARG A 145 -18.03 -4.49 -6.46
C ARG A 145 -18.37 -3.56 -7.61
N GLU A 146 -17.36 -2.82 -8.07
CA GLU A 146 -17.51 -1.88 -9.18
C GLU A 146 -16.97 -2.48 -10.48
N THR A 147 -17.43 -1.95 -11.59
CA THR A 147 -16.85 -2.20 -12.91
C THR A 147 -16.12 -0.97 -13.40
N GLU A 148 -15.04 -1.14 -14.16
CA GLU A 148 -14.30 -0.01 -14.68
C GLU A 148 -15.13 0.76 -15.71
N GLN A 149 -15.52 1.99 -15.39
CA GLN A 149 -16.37 2.85 -16.23
C GLN A 149 -15.61 4.05 -16.81
N ARG A 150 -14.36 4.26 -16.38
CA ARG A 150 -13.50 5.34 -16.88
C ARG A 150 -13.07 5.05 -18.30
N SER A 151 -12.95 6.09 -19.14
CA SER A 151 -12.33 5.96 -20.45
C SER A 151 -10.88 5.51 -20.33
N PHE A 152 -10.32 4.94 -21.39
CA PHE A 152 -8.93 4.49 -21.43
C PHE A 152 -7.95 5.57 -20.92
N TRP A 153 -8.10 6.80 -21.38
CA TRP A 153 -7.25 7.91 -20.95
C TRP A 153 -7.43 8.28 -19.48
N GLN A 154 -8.67 8.32 -19.00
CA GLN A 154 -8.95 8.63 -17.59
C GLN A 154 -8.37 7.55 -16.66
N PHE A 155 -8.50 6.28 -17.01
CA PHE A 155 -7.91 5.19 -16.23
C PHE A 155 -6.39 5.31 -16.13
N HIS A 156 -5.70 5.56 -17.27
CA HIS A 156 -4.25 5.69 -17.30
C HIS A 156 -3.76 6.96 -16.61
N LEU A 157 -4.45 8.09 -16.75
CA LEU A 157 -4.12 9.33 -16.04
C LEU A 157 -4.32 9.19 -14.53
N THR A 158 -5.37 8.49 -14.08
CA THR A 158 -5.57 8.20 -12.66
C THR A 158 -4.45 7.30 -12.12
N ALA A 159 -4.07 6.26 -12.86
CA ALA A 159 -2.95 5.40 -12.47
C ALA A 159 -1.64 6.18 -12.39
N LEU A 160 -1.38 7.09 -13.33
CA LEU A 160 -0.23 7.98 -13.35
C LEU A 160 -0.21 8.89 -12.09
N ALA A 161 -1.33 9.53 -11.79
CA ALA A 161 -1.46 10.39 -10.62
C ALA A 161 -1.24 9.61 -9.31
N LEU A 162 -1.80 8.40 -9.20
CA LEU A 162 -1.60 7.53 -8.06
C LEU A 162 -0.16 7.03 -7.95
N THR A 163 0.52 6.76 -9.08
CA THR A 163 1.94 6.40 -9.11
C THR A 163 2.79 7.54 -8.57
N ILE A 164 2.56 8.77 -9.03
CA ILE A 164 3.25 9.96 -8.51
C ILE A 164 2.97 10.14 -7.02
N ALA A 165 1.71 10.01 -6.59
CA ALA A 165 1.35 10.11 -5.19
C ALA A 165 2.06 9.03 -4.34
N ALA A 166 2.14 7.78 -4.82
CA ALA A 166 2.85 6.70 -4.15
C ALA A 166 4.36 6.99 -4.02
N ILE A 167 4.98 7.52 -5.07
CA ILE A 167 6.39 7.92 -5.06
C ILE A 167 6.60 9.04 -4.03
N VAL A 168 5.77 10.08 -4.03
CA VAL A 168 5.87 11.20 -3.09
C VAL A 168 5.69 10.74 -1.64
N ILE A 169 4.68 9.90 -1.37
CA ILE A 169 4.45 9.31 -0.05
C ILE A 169 5.66 8.45 0.38
N GLY A 170 6.20 7.64 -0.55
CA GLY A 170 7.37 6.80 -0.30
C GLY A 170 8.62 7.63 0.03
N ILE A 171 8.91 8.66 -0.75
CA ILE A 171 10.03 9.59 -0.47
C ILE A 171 9.84 10.25 0.89
N PHE A 172 8.64 10.77 1.17
CA PHE A 172 8.34 11.40 2.45
C PHE A 172 8.51 10.42 3.61
N ALA A 173 8.07 9.17 3.45
CA ALA A 173 8.23 8.13 4.46
C ALA A 173 9.72 7.80 4.73
N ILE A 174 10.54 7.68 3.67
CA ILE A 174 11.99 7.45 3.80
C ILE A 174 12.65 8.63 4.49
N VAL A 175 12.38 9.85 4.04
CA VAL A 175 12.91 11.07 4.64
C VAL A 175 12.52 11.17 6.11
N ALA A 176 11.26 10.94 6.45
CA ALA A 176 10.79 10.96 7.84
C ALA A 176 11.45 9.85 8.68
N PHE A 177 11.61 8.64 8.11
CA PHE A 177 12.26 7.53 8.78
C PHE A 177 13.73 7.81 9.12
N VAL A 178 14.44 8.58 8.27
CA VAL A 178 15.84 8.97 8.48
C VAL A 178 15.96 10.24 9.32
N LEU A 179 15.21 11.30 8.97
CA LEU A 179 15.37 12.61 9.61
C LEU A 179 14.80 12.68 11.03
N ILE A 180 13.72 11.94 11.33
CA ILE A 180 13.14 12.00 12.68
C ILE A 180 14.11 11.47 13.74
N PRO A 181 14.75 10.28 13.60
CA PRO A 181 15.77 9.83 14.52
C PRO A 181 16.96 10.80 14.61
N LEU A 182 17.43 11.31 13.46
CA LEU A 182 18.54 12.26 13.41
C LEU A 182 18.22 13.57 14.18
N ALA A 183 17.03 14.13 13.97
CA ALA A 183 16.60 15.33 14.69
C ALA A 183 16.54 15.11 16.21
N LEU A 184 16.13 13.93 16.64
CA LEU A 184 16.07 13.58 18.07
C LEU A 184 17.46 13.46 18.73
N THR A 185 18.52 13.18 17.97
CA THR A 185 19.89 13.15 18.53
C THR A 185 20.42 14.54 18.91
N PHE A 186 19.88 15.59 18.30
CA PHE A 186 20.24 16.99 18.63
C PHE A 186 19.49 17.56 19.84
N LEU A 187 18.46 16.86 20.32
CA LEU A 187 17.75 17.29 21.54
C LEU A 187 18.49 16.76 22.78
N PRO A 188 18.70 17.61 23.80
CA PRO A 188 19.39 17.23 25.04
C PRO A 188 18.47 16.38 25.93
N LEU A 189 18.03 15.24 25.41
CA LEU A 189 17.14 14.32 26.10
C LEU A 189 18.04 13.27 26.79
N SER A 190 18.01 13.12 28.08
CA SER A 190 18.79 12.12 28.83
C SER A 190 18.28 10.70 28.60
N GLY A 191 19.18 9.72 28.41
CA GLY A 191 19.00 8.25 28.58
C GLY A 191 17.79 7.52 27.97
N SER A 192 16.64 8.17 27.87
CA SER A 192 15.39 7.60 27.33
C SER A 192 15.26 7.70 25.82
N ASN A 193 16.24 8.29 25.16
CA ASN A 193 16.16 8.70 23.74
C ASN A 193 16.16 7.53 22.77
N GLU A 194 16.93 6.48 23.07
CA GLU A 194 16.98 5.30 22.19
C GLU A 194 15.63 4.59 22.10
N ILE A 195 14.93 4.50 23.23
CA ILE A 195 13.60 3.87 23.27
C ILE A 195 12.60 4.73 22.49
N LEU A 196 12.64 6.05 22.67
CA LEU A 196 11.75 6.97 21.96
C LEU A 196 12.00 6.95 20.45
N ILE A 197 13.27 6.94 20.02
CA ILE A 197 13.67 6.86 18.62
C ILE A 197 13.19 5.53 17.99
N ARG A 198 13.37 4.43 18.71
CA ARG A 198 12.89 3.11 18.24
C ARG A 198 11.37 3.08 18.14
N LEU A 199 10.65 3.65 19.10
CA LEU A 199 9.18 3.64 19.12
C LEU A 199 8.57 4.53 18.03
N ILE A 200 9.13 5.71 17.73
CA ILE A 200 8.55 6.67 16.77
C ILE A 200 8.62 6.18 15.32
N ARG A 201 9.55 5.29 14.99
CA ARG A 201 9.66 4.69 13.65
C ARG A 201 8.39 3.94 13.24
N TRP A 202 7.76 3.21 14.15
CA TRP A 202 6.59 2.39 13.87
C TRP A 202 5.34 3.21 13.50
N PRO A 203 4.95 4.24 14.25
CA PRO A 203 3.88 5.16 13.86
C PRO A 203 4.11 5.84 12.51
N VAL A 204 5.36 6.19 12.18
CA VAL A 204 5.70 6.80 10.87
C VAL A 204 5.44 5.83 9.74
N ILE A 205 5.89 4.57 9.85
CA ILE A 205 5.66 3.54 8.85
C ILE A 205 4.16 3.26 8.71
N ILE A 206 3.46 3.03 9.83
CA ILE A 206 2.02 2.79 9.82
C ILE A 206 1.27 3.96 9.18
N GLY A 207 1.65 5.19 9.54
CA GLY A 207 1.04 6.40 8.98
C GLY A 207 1.25 6.52 7.48
N ALA A 208 2.46 6.26 6.98
CA ALA A 208 2.76 6.29 5.55
C ALA A 208 1.97 5.22 4.78
N VAL A 209 1.94 3.98 5.27
CA VAL A 209 1.16 2.89 4.66
C VAL A 209 -0.33 3.23 4.69
N MET A 210 -0.85 3.71 5.83
CA MET A 210 -2.25 4.11 5.97
C MET A 210 -2.64 5.24 5.00
N ILE A 211 -1.78 6.24 4.80
CA ILE A 211 -2.01 7.31 3.83
C ILE A 211 -2.02 6.73 2.41
N GLY A 212 -1.03 5.92 2.04
CA GLY A 212 -0.95 5.28 0.72
C GLY A 212 -2.17 4.42 0.42
N LEU A 213 -2.59 3.57 1.36
CA LEU A 213 -3.80 2.75 1.23
C LEU A 213 -5.06 3.61 1.18
N SER A 214 -5.17 4.67 2.01
CA SER A 214 -6.32 5.58 1.99
C SER A 214 -6.47 6.29 0.64
N VAL A 215 -5.36 6.74 0.05
CA VAL A 215 -5.34 7.35 -1.29
C VAL A 215 -5.77 6.31 -2.34
N THR A 216 -5.24 5.09 -2.26
CA THR A 216 -5.59 3.99 -3.17
C THR A 216 -7.06 3.62 -3.07
N TYR A 217 -7.62 3.45 -1.87
CA TYR A 217 -9.04 3.09 -1.68
C TYR A 217 -10.00 4.20 -2.07
N ARG A 218 -9.56 5.46 -1.99
CA ARG A 218 -10.40 6.60 -2.34
C ARG A 218 -10.43 6.89 -3.83
N PHE A 219 -9.29 6.80 -4.51
CA PHE A 219 -9.11 7.22 -5.90
C PHE A 219 -8.92 6.06 -6.87
N GLY A 220 -8.57 4.87 -6.37
CA GLY A 220 -8.38 3.66 -7.17
C GLY A 220 -9.67 3.15 -7.79
N PRO A 221 -10.74 2.92 -7.01
CA PRO A 221 -11.98 2.35 -7.53
C PRO A 221 -12.68 3.28 -8.52
N SER A 222 -13.34 2.70 -9.53
CA SER A 222 -14.14 3.43 -10.54
C SER A 222 -15.53 3.74 -10.00
N ARG A 223 -15.62 4.65 -9.00
CA ARG A 223 -16.87 5.02 -8.33
C ARG A 223 -16.83 6.46 -7.81
N ARG A 224 -17.99 6.96 -7.37
CA ARG A 224 -18.02 8.19 -6.59
C ARG A 224 -17.28 7.98 -5.26
N GLN A 225 -16.36 8.88 -4.94
CA GLN A 225 -15.46 8.75 -3.79
C GLN A 225 -16.21 8.64 -2.46
N ALA A 226 -15.70 7.81 -1.56
CA ALA A 226 -16.20 7.71 -0.20
C ALA A 226 -15.74 8.90 0.68
N LYS A 227 -16.52 9.21 1.71
CA LYS A 227 -16.11 10.13 2.78
C LYS A 227 -14.91 9.52 3.52
N THR A 228 -13.92 10.32 3.85
CA THR A 228 -12.61 9.88 4.42
C THR A 228 -12.77 8.92 5.61
N ARG A 229 -13.72 9.18 6.50
CA ARG A 229 -13.98 8.34 7.70
C ARG A 229 -14.32 6.87 7.40
N TRP A 230 -14.81 6.56 6.21
CA TRP A 230 -15.14 5.19 5.81
C TRP A 230 -13.94 4.49 5.18
N VAL A 231 -13.06 5.24 4.53
CA VAL A 231 -11.85 4.71 3.88
C VAL A 231 -10.72 4.46 4.88
N THR A 232 -10.56 5.34 5.87
CA THR A 232 -9.44 5.27 6.83
C THR A 232 -9.50 4.06 7.75
N THR A 233 -10.68 3.51 8.02
CA THR A 233 -10.84 2.36 8.93
C THR A 233 -10.19 1.11 8.36
N GLY A 234 -10.46 0.75 7.10
CA GLY A 234 -9.82 -0.39 6.46
C GLY A 234 -8.35 -0.12 6.13
N ALA A 235 -7.98 1.15 5.83
CA ALA A 235 -6.60 1.50 5.65
C ALA A 235 -5.79 1.29 6.95
N LEU A 236 -6.34 1.68 8.11
CA LEU A 236 -5.71 1.43 9.41
C LEU A 236 -5.63 -0.07 9.71
N ALA A 237 -6.73 -0.81 9.53
CA ALA A 237 -6.75 -2.25 9.75
C ALA A 237 -5.71 -2.96 8.86
N ALA A 238 -5.66 -2.63 7.57
CA ALA A 238 -4.68 -3.18 6.64
C ALA A 238 -3.24 -2.79 7.03
N SER A 239 -2.99 -1.54 7.47
CA SER A 239 -1.65 -1.11 7.88
C SER A 239 -1.15 -1.88 9.12
N VAL A 240 -2.02 -2.12 10.08
CA VAL A 240 -1.69 -2.91 11.28
C VAL A 240 -1.46 -4.39 10.91
N LEU A 241 -2.33 -4.97 10.08
CA LEU A 241 -2.16 -6.34 9.57
C LEU A 241 -0.89 -6.49 8.75
N TRP A 242 -0.57 -5.51 7.91
CA TRP A 242 0.64 -5.50 7.09
C TRP A 242 1.89 -5.47 7.94
N LEU A 243 1.92 -4.61 8.97
CA LEU A 243 3.04 -4.53 9.89
C LEU A 243 3.21 -5.84 10.68
N GLY A 244 2.13 -6.33 11.32
CA GLY A 244 2.18 -7.58 12.08
C GLY A 244 2.56 -8.78 11.21
N GLY A 245 2.00 -8.87 10.01
CA GLY A 245 2.32 -9.92 9.05
C GLY A 245 3.74 -9.80 8.49
N SER A 246 4.27 -8.58 8.29
CA SER A 246 5.66 -8.37 7.88
C SER A 246 6.65 -8.85 8.94
N LEU A 247 6.36 -8.61 10.23
CA LEU A 247 7.16 -9.14 11.34
C LEU A 247 7.14 -10.66 11.38
N LEU A 248 5.96 -11.26 11.21
CA LEU A 248 5.84 -12.73 11.12
C LEU A 248 6.56 -13.28 9.89
N PHE A 249 6.44 -12.59 8.75
CA PHE A 249 7.11 -12.97 7.50
C PHE A 249 8.63 -12.92 7.64
N THR A 250 9.19 -11.89 8.30
CA THR A 250 10.64 -11.82 8.59
C THR A 250 11.09 -13.01 9.41
N THR A 251 10.36 -13.36 10.48
CA THR A 251 10.67 -14.53 11.32
C THR A 251 10.58 -15.85 10.52
N TYR A 252 9.64 -15.93 9.57
CA TYR A 252 9.51 -17.09 8.68
C TYR A 252 10.72 -17.20 7.74
N VAL A 253 11.13 -16.08 7.12
CA VAL A 253 12.29 -16.05 6.21
C VAL A 253 13.59 -16.37 6.93
N GLU A 254 13.80 -15.85 8.14
CA GLU A 254 14.98 -16.16 8.98
C GLU A 254 15.11 -17.66 9.26
N ARG A 255 13.99 -18.35 9.47
CA ARG A 255 13.97 -19.82 9.67
C ARG A 255 14.14 -20.62 8.38
N LEU A 256 13.92 -19.99 7.24
CA LEU A 256 14.15 -20.58 5.91
C LEU A 256 15.55 -20.29 5.36
N ALA A 257 16.46 -19.70 6.15
CA ALA A 257 17.83 -19.40 5.72
C ALA A 257 18.58 -20.65 5.17
N ASP A 258 18.25 -21.85 5.69
CA ASP A 258 18.72 -23.12 5.13
C ASP A 258 18.22 -23.39 3.70
N TYR A 259 17.10 -22.76 3.29
CA TYR A 259 16.54 -22.88 1.93
C TYR A 259 17.38 -22.13 0.89
N GLU A 260 18.03 -21.04 1.29
CA GLU A 260 18.93 -20.24 0.45
C GLU A 260 20.18 -21.06 0.07
N ALA A 261 20.68 -21.89 0.99
CA ALA A 261 21.80 -22.77 0.75
C ALA A 261 21.53 -23.83 -0.34
N VAL A 262 20.26 -24.20 -0.54
CA VAL A 262 19.85 -25.23 -1.52
C VAL A 262 19.45 -24.63 -2.86
N HIS A 263 18.82 -23.43 -2.89
CA HIS A 263 18.19 -22.87 -4.08
C HIS A 263 18.87 -21.59 -4.62
N GLY A 264 19.87 -21.05 -3.90
CA GLY A 264 20.66 -19.89 -4.34
C GLY A 264 19.82 -18.64 -4.64
N ALA A 265 20.17 -17.91 -5.70
CA ALA A 265 19.52 -16.63 -6.09
C ALA A 265 18.01 -16.72 -6.37
N LEU A 266 17.49 -17.91 -6.69
CA LEU A 266 16.03 -18.10 -6.91
C LEU A 266 15.25 -17.94 -5.62
N SER A 267 15.84 -18.26 -4.47
CA SER A 267 15.18 -18.10 -3.16
C SER A 267 14.79 -16.65 -2.89
N SER A 268 15.69 -15.72 -3.15
CA SER A 268 15.44 -14.28 -2.93
C SER A 268 14.29 -13.76 -3.77
N ILE A 269 14.17 -14.20 -5.03
CA ILE A 269 13.08 -13.81 -5.92
C ILE A 269 11.74 -14.37 -5.41
N VAL A 270 11.74 -15.64 -4.96
CA VAL A 270 10.53 -16.27 -4.40
C VAL A 270 10.09 -15.56 -3.11
N VAL A 271 11.03 -15.28 -2.22
CA VAL A 271 10.75 -14.55 -0.96
C VAL A 271 10.16 -13.17 -1.25
N LEU A 272 10.74 -12.41 -2.18
CA LEU A 272 10.22 -11.11 -2.60
C LEU A 272 8.83 -11.22 -3.21
N LEU A 273 8.60 -12.20 -4.07
CA LEU A 273 7.29 -12.43 -4.69
C LEU A 273 6.23 -12.78 -3.63
N LEU A 274 6.56 -13.62 -2.66
CA LEU A 274 5.68 -13.94 -1.54
C LEU A 274 5.38 -12.73 -0.68
N TRP A 275 6.37 -11.86 -0.44
CA TRP A 275 6.16 -10.63 0.33
C TRP A 275 5.27 -9.63 -0.42
N PHE A 276 5.45 -9.46 -1.75
CA PHE A 276 4.57 -8.62 -2.56
C PHE A 276 3.16 -9.20 -2.65
N TRP A 277 3.05 -10.52 -2.81
CA TRP A 277 1.75 -11.20 -2.78
C TRP A 277 1.04 -10.97 -1.45
N PHE A 278 1.70 -11.22 -0.33
CA PHE A 278 1.17 -10.96 1.01
C PHE A 278 0.74 -9.48 1.17
N SER A 279 1.58 -8.54 0.74
CA SER A 279 1.28 -7.11 0.80
C SER A 279 0.04 -6.75 -0.03
N ALA A 280 -0.10 -7.33 -1.22
CA ALA A 280 -1.28 -7.15 -2.06
C ALA A 280 -2.54 -7.77 -1.42
N VAL A 281 -2.44 -8.98 -0.85
CA VAL A 281 -3.53 -9.61 -0.09
C VAL A 281 -4.03 -8.68 1.00
N VAL A 282 -3.14 -8.17 1.85
CA VAL A 282 -3.54 -7.29 2.97
C VAL A 282 -4.14 -5.97 2.46
N ALA A 283 -3.59 -5.40 1.39
CA ALA A 283 -4.15 -4.19 0.80
C ALA A 283 -5.57 -4.41 0.24
N ILE A 284 -5.80 -5.51 -0.47
CA ILE A 284 -7.13 -5.84 -1.01
C ILE A 284 -8.10 -6.19 0.13
N LEU A 285 -7.65 -6.92 1.16
CA LEU A 285 -8.43 -7.19 2.38
C LEU A 285 -8.94 -5.91 3.03
N GLY A 286 -8.11 -4.88 3.14
CA GLY A 286 -8.52 -3.59 3.68
C GLY A 286 -9.56 -2.88 2.81
N ALA A 287 -9.52 -3.04 1.49
CA ALA A 287 -10.52 -2.53 0.57
C ALA A 287 -11.86 -3.27 0.72
N GLU A 288 -11.83 -4.61 0.79
CA GLU A 288 -12.99 -5.46 1.05
C GLU A 288 -13.66 -5.08 2.38
N PHE A 289 -12.85 -4.93 3.41
CA PHE A 289 -13.35 -4.55 4.73
C PHE A 289 -14.02 -3.17 4.71
N ASN A 290 -13.44 -2.17 4.01
CA ASN A 290 -14.09 -0.88 3.81
C ASN A 290 -15.40 -1.00 3.02
N ALA A 291 -15.42 -1.80 1.96
CA ALA A 291 -16.60 -2.04 1.14
C ALA A 291 -17.75 -2.61 1.99
N GLU A 292 -17.46 -3.60 2.85
CA GLU A 292 -18.45 -4.21 3.71
C GLU A 292 -18.90 -3.30 4.87
N LEU A 293 -18.01 -2.40 5.36
CA LEU A 293 -18.41 -1.35 6.29
C LEU A 293 -19.40 -0.36 5.68
N GLU A 294 -19.14 0.08 4.44
CA GLU A 294 -20.07 0.96 3.71
C GLU A 294 -21.38 0.25 3.39
N HIS A 295 -21.32 -1.02 3.00
CA HIS A 295 -22.48 -1.86 2.70
C HIS A 295 -23.37 -2.14 3.91
N GLN A 296 -22.84 -1.96 5.15
CA GLN A 296 -23.59 -2.14 6.39
C GLN A 296 -24.63 -1.04 6.64
N THR A 297 -24.46 0.17 6.10
CA THR A 297 -25.31 1.32 6.41
C THR A 297 -26.18 1.76 5.23
N SER A 298 -27.39 2.24 5.52
CA SER A 298 -28.27 2.90 4.55
C SER A 298 -27.94 4.39 4.36
N VAL A 299 -27.03 4.95 5.19
CA VAL A 299 -26.63 6.37 5.09
C VAL A 299 -25.66 6.55 3.92
N ASP A 300 -25.77 7.68 3.21
CA ASP A 300 -24.86 7.97 2.09
C ASP A 300 -23.42 8.18 2.58
N THR A 301 -22.56 7.25 2.20
CA THR A 301 -21.13 7.25 2.53
C THR A 301 -20.28 8.02 1.53
N THR A 302 -20.85 8.49 0.41
CA THR A 302 -20.13 9.19 -0.65
C THR A 302 -19.97 10.69 -0.37
N ILE A 303 -18.99 11.34 -1.01
CA ILE A 303 -18.73 12.78 -0.84
C ILE A 303 -19.83 13.65 -1.45
N GLY A 304 -19.96 14.89 -0.91
CA GLY A 304 -20.91 15.92 -1.38
C GLY A 304 -22.26 15.85 -0.68
N LYS A 305 -23.30 16.36 -1.33
CA LYS A 305 -24.68 16.31 -0.80
C LYS A 305 -25.19 14.88 -0.79
N ASP A 306 -25.85 14.50 0.29
CA ASP A 306 -26.45 13.17 0.43
C ASP A 306 -27.46 12.92 -0.70
N ARG A 307 -27.39 11.73 -1.28
CA ARG A 307 -28.26 11.28 -2.37
C ARG A 307 -29.12 10.10 -1.91
N PRO A 308 -30.31 9.94 -2.47
CA PRO A 308 -31.11 8.76 -2.21
C PRO A 308 -30.40 7.50 -2.71
N MET A 309 -30.73 6.37 -2.11
CA MET A 309 -30.23 5.05 -2.50
C MET A 309 -30.53 4.78 -3.99
N GLY A 310 -29.60 4.16 -4.72
CA GLY A 310 -29.67 3.95 -6.17
C GLY A 310 -29.18 5.12 -7.03
N GLN A 311 -28.80 6.29 -6.42
CA GLN A 311 -28.32 7.47 -7.14
C GLN A 311 -26.96 7.97 -6.64
N ARG A 312 -26.29 7.21 -5.78
CA ARG A 312 -25.04 7.61 -5.12
C ARG A 312 -23.81 7.42 -6.01
N GLY A 313 -23.94 6.57 -7.05
CA GLY A 313 -22.86 6.27 -7.98
C GLY A 313 -21.72 5.49 -7.34
N ALA A 314 -22.06 4.58 -6.42
CA ALA A 314 -21.17 3.65 -5.76
C ALA A 314 -21.98 2.44 -5.30
N TYR A 315 -21.66 1.24 -5.81
CA TYR A 315 -22.45 0.03 -5.58
C TYR A 315 -22.71 -0.23 -4.09
N VAL A 316 -21.67 -0.28 -3.29
CA VAL A 316 -21.78 -0.57 -1.85
C VAL A 316 -22.50 0.52 -1.06
N ALA A 317 -22.52 1.75 -1.55
CA ALA A 317 -23.28 2.85 -0.96
C ALA A 317 -24.76 2.85 -1.41
N ASP A 318 -25.04 2.32 -2.60
CA ASP A 318 -26.39 2.24 -3.18
C ASP A 318 -27.16 0.98 -2.75
N HIS A 319 -26.51 0.02 -2.12
CA HIS A 319 -27.11 -1.23 -1.65
C HIS A 319 -26.79 -1.42 -0.18
N VAL A 320 -27.75 -1.87 0.61
CA VAL A 320 -27.53 -2.32 1.99
C VAL A 320 -27.43 -3.83 2.00
N ALA A 321 -26.47 -4.37 2.72
CA ALA A 321 -26.28 -5.81 2.82
C ALA A 321 -27.57 -6.50 3.28
N GLN A 322 -28.10 -7.39 2.45
CA GLN A 322 -29.18 -8.30 2.84
C GLN A 322 -28.61 -9.41 3.72
N LYS A 323 -29.48 -9.96 4.61
CA LYS A 323 -29.11 -11.06 5.52
C LYS A 323 -28.72 -12.30 4.77
#